data_d400f136ce2cdfa05af259027ec34dbf
#
_entry.id   d400f136ce2cdfa05af259027ec34dbf
#
_cell.length_a   1.000
_cell.length_b   1.000
_cell.length_c   1.000
_cell.angle_alpha   90.00
_cell.angle_beta   90.00
_cell.angle_gamma   90.00
#
_symmetry.space_group_name_H-M   'P 1'
#
loop_
_entity.id
_entity.type
_entity.pdbx_description
1 polymer ?
#
loop_
_entity_poly.entity_id
_entity_poly.type
_entity_poly.pdbx_seq_one_letter_code
_entity_poly.pdbx_strand_id
1 'polypeptide(L)'
;MAEQIIELEVYLVRHAESVGNVGYGGNAELSVADREDPVLTEKGLRQSELLGQRFKDCPLDCILSSGLRRTLSTVNEVVKAQPENGAKEIEILPSLAETGISHEYSGFTLEELKENYPVKLAEGIETDRMVVSSAGTDDYWNLERANQIWKYIRKRFHSGEKIIVAAHGNFNTSLFLRALNLPPQTGFDVAFTNTSVTKFVFFKKGTGRYGDDIKMLYHNETSHLAQEFPEVTFMT
;
A
#
# COMPACT_ATOMS: atom_id res chain seq x y z
N MET A 1 -24.89 -22.27 11.85
CA MET A 1 -24.31 -21.28 10.93
C MET A 1 -23.20 -21.99 10.19
N ALA A 2 -23.09 -21.82 8.88
CA ALA A 2 -21.96 -22.39 8.13
C ALA A 2 -20.64 -21.77 8.68
N GLU A 3 -19.58 -22.57 8.71
CA GLU A 3 -18.25 -22.11 9.12
C GLU A 3 -17.73 -21.06 8.12
N GLN A 4 -17.26 -19.91 8.63
CA GLN A 4 -16.67 -18.88 7.81
C GLN A 4 -15.22 -19.29 7.47
N ILE A 5 -14.91 -19.43 6.20
CA ILE A 5 -13.58 -19.81 5.72
C ILE A 5 -12.90 -18.56 5.19
N ILE A 6 -11.86 -18.08 5.89
CA ILE A 6 -11.03 -16.97 5.45
C ILE A 6 -10.07 -17.48 4.37
N GLU A 7 -10.10 -16.84 3.22
CA GLU A 7 -9.15 -17.09 2.12
C GLU A 7 -7.97 -16.13 2.15
N LEU A 8 -8.18 -14.89 2.62
CA LEU A 8 -7.14 -13.87 2.56
C LEU A 8 -7.43 -12.72 3.53
N GLU A 9 -6.41 -12.26 4.24
CA GLU A 9 -6.41 -11.02 5.00
C GLU A 9 -5.48 -10.00 4.35
N VAL A 10 -6.00 -8.83 3.99
CA VAL A 10 -5.23 -7.75 3.36
C VAL A 10 -5.18 -6.54 4.26
N TYR A 11 -3.96 -6.08 4.55
CA TYR A 11 -3.69 -4.81 5.20
C TYR A 11 -3.25 -3.80 4.14
N LEU A 12 -4.17 -2.92 3.73
CA LEU A 12 -3.89 -1.82 2.81
C LEU A 12 -3.25 -0.68 3.59
N VAL A 13 -2.04 -0.29 3.21
CA VAL A 13 -1.21 0.70 3.92
C VAL A 13 -0.86 1.86 3.00
N ARG A 14 -1.00 3.10 3.47
CA ARG A 14 -0.41 4.27 2.81
C ARG A 14 1.02 4.46 3.30
N HIS A 15 1.93 4.89 2.40
CA HIS A 15 3.29 5.26 2.78
C HIS A 15 3.31 6.31 3.90
N ALA A 16 4.40 6.38 4.66
CA ALA A 16 4.67 7.38 5.69
C ALA A 16 4.84 8.79 5.11
N GLU A 17 4.86 9.81 5.96
CA GLU A 17 5.01 11.20 5.54
C GLU A 17 6.29 11.38 4.70
N SER A 18 6.13 11.92 3.50
CA SER A 18 7.22 12.24 2.58
C SER A 18 7.38 13.75 2.43
N VAL A 19 8.54 14.17 1.93
CA VAL A 19 8.80 15.58 1.62
C VAL A 19 7.71 16.16 0.70
N GLY A 20 7.14 15.35 -0.21
CA GLY A 20 6.03 15.76 -1.06
C GLY A 20 4.73 16.06 -0.30
N ASN A 21 4.49 15.46 0.86
CA ASN A 21 3.29 15.71 1.68
C ASN A 21 3.34 17.04 2.42
N VAL A 22 4.53 17.50 2.82
CA VAL A 22 4.72 18.76 3.57
C VAL A 22 5.08 19.94 2.68
N GLY A 23 5.23 19.70 1.38
CA GLY A 23 5.68 20.69 0.40
C GLY A 23 7.20 20.84 0.35
N TYR A 24 7.68 21.20 -0.84
CA TYR A 24 9.13 21.28 -1.12
C TYR A 24 9.79 22.58 -0.66
N GLY A 25 9.17 23.36 0.25
CA GLY A 25 9.76 24.59 0.79
C GLY A 25 10.05 25.69 -0.24
N GLY A 26 9.36 25.66 -1.40
CA GLY A 26 9.56 26.66 -2.47
C GLY A 26 10.79 26.39 -3.36
N ASN A 27 11.48 25.28 -3.22
CA ASN A 27 12.61 24.90 -4.10
C ASN A 27 12.10 24.55 -5.50
N ALA A 28 12.28 25.47 -6.45
CA ALA A 28 11.81 25.37 -7.83
C ALA A 28 12.64 24.42 -8.72
N GLU A 29 13.78 23.92 -8.26
CA GLU A 29 14.76 23.17 -9.06
C GLU A 29 14.89 21.69 -8.65
N LEU A 30 13.79 21.05 -8.30
CA LEU A 30 13.82 19.62 -8.02
C LEU A 30 13.96 18.80 -9.31
N SER A 31 14.77 17.75 -9.25
CA SER A 31 14.81 16.75 -10.32
C SER A 31 13.43 16.09 -10.52
N VAL A 32 13.19 15.51 -11.68
CA VAL A 32 11.96 14.73 -11.92
C VAL A 32 11.83 13.61 -10.87
N ALA A 33 12.94 12.94 -10.55
CA ALA A 33 12.96 11.88 -9.55
C ALA A 33 12.53 12.38 -8.16
N ASP A 34 13.01 13.53 -7.71
CA ASP A 34 12.66 14.05 -6.38
C ASP A 34 11.20 14.53 -6.28
N ARG A 35 10.62 14.99 -7.40
CA ARG A 35 9.19 15.36 -7.46
C ARG A 35 8.27 14.15 -7.47
N GLU A 36 8.59 13.16 -8.31
CA GLU A 36 7.74 11.99 -8.53
C GLU A 36 7.90 10.95 -7.40
N ASP A 37 9.10 10.85 -6.84
CA ASP A 37 9.45 9.89 -5.80
C ASP A 37 10.19 10.55 -4.62
N PRO A 38 9.54 11.47 -3.88
CA PRO A 38 10.11 12.13 -2.72
C PRO A 38 10.43 11.12 -1.62
N VAL A 39 11.56 11.35 -0.91
CA VAL A 39 11.95 10.56 0.26
C VAL A 39 11.05 10.87 1.46
N LEU A 40 11.10 10.02 2.48
CA LEU A 40 10.41 10.27 3.75
C LEU A 40 11.04 11.44 4.51
N THR A 41 10.20 12.15 5.28
CA THR A 41 10.66 13.11 6.29
C THR A 41 11.20 12.35 7.53
N GLU A 42 11.86 13.04 8.47
CA GLU A 42 12.22 12.46 9.76
C GLU A 42 10.99 11.93 10.51
N LYS A 43 9.88 12.68 10.47
CA LYS A 43 8.59 12.23 11.00
C LYS A 43 8.11 10.96 10.28
N GLY A 44 8.22 10.92 8.95
CA GLY A 44 7.86 9.74 8.16
C GLY A 44 8.70 8.50 8.48
N LEU A 45 10.00 8.67 8.70
CA LEU A 45 10.87 7.57 9.15
C LEU A 45 10.39 7.02 10.49
N ARG A 46 10.06 7.90 11.44
CA ARG A 46 9.54 7.49 12.75
C ARG A 46 8.16 6.82 12.65
N GLN A 47 7.26 7.33 11.80
CA GLN A 47 5.97 6.69 11.52
C GLN A 47 6.16 5.27 10.96
N SER A 48 7.16 5.06 10.11
CA SER A 48 7.49 3.73 9.54
C SER A 48 7.96 2.74 10.60
N GLU A 49 8.80 3.17 11.55
CA GLU A 49 9.23 2.36 12.68
C GLU A 49 8.04 1.92 13.55
N LEU A 50 7.13 2.85 13.85
CA LEU A 50 5.92 2.56 14.63
C LEU A 50 4.98 1.59 13.89
N LEU A 51 4.89 1.71 12.57
CA LEU A 51 4.18 0.73 11.73
C LEU A 51 4.84 -0.65 11.82
N GLY A 52 6.18 -0.72 11.78
CA GLY A 52 6.93 -1.96 12.00
C GLY A 52 6.58 -2.60 13.35
N GLN A 53 6.59 -1.80 14.43
CA GLN A 53 6.21 -2.26 15.77
C GLN A 53 4.77 -2.80 15.84
N ARG A 54 3.83 -2.18 15.11
CA ARG A 54 2.45 -2.67 15.00
C ARG A 54 2.37 -4.09 14.44
N PHE A 55 3.23 -4.44 13.49
CA PHE A 55 3.21 -5.74 12.80
C PHE A 55 4.20 -6.78 13.36
N LYS A 56 4.98 -6.46 14.40
CA LYS A 56 6.03 -7.35 14.94
C LYS A 56 5.55 -8.72 15.40
N ASP A 57 4.31 -8.81 15.90
CA ASP A 57 3.68 -10.03 16.39
C ASP A 57 2.63 -10.58 15.40
N CYS A 58 2.59 -10.05 14.18
CA CYS A 58 1.69 -10.48 13.12
C CYS A 58 2.51 -11.03 11.95
N PRO A 59 2.76 -12.35 11.89
CA PRO A 59 3.47 -12.94 10.75
C PRO A 59 2.71 -12.65 9.45
N LEU A 60 3.39 -12.05 8.50
CA LEU A 60 2.88 -11.75 7.17
C LEU A 60 3.44 -12.74 6.16
N ASP A 61 2.61 -13.28 5.29
CA ASP A 61 3.03 -14.19 4.23
C ASP A 61 3.68 -13.45 3.05
N CYS A 62 3.25 -12.20 2.82
CA CYS A 62 3.78 -11.37 1.74
C CYS A 62 3.62 -9.87 2.06
N ILE A 63 4.56 -9.06 1.56
CA ILE A 63 4.49 -7.60 1.56
C ILE A 63 4.60 -7.14 0.11
N LEU A 64 3.47 -6.80 -0.51
CA LEU A 64 3.40 -6.15 -1.82
C LEU A 64 3.56 -4.64 -1.66
N SER A 65 4.39 -4.03 -2.47
CA SER A 65 4.62 -2.58 -2.44
C SER A 65 4.70 -1.98 -3.83
N SER A 66 4.30 -0.71 -3.93
CA SER A 66 4.75 0.15 -5.04
C SER A 66 6.27 0.20 -5.09
N GLY A 67 6.84 0.39 -6.29
CA GLY A 67 8.28 0.57 -6.48
C GLY A 67 8.82 1.95 -6.09
N LEU A 68 7.99 2.85 -5.55
CA LEU A 68 8.42 4.19 -5.13
C LEU A 68 9.09 4.13 -3.76
N ARG A 69 10.23 4.85 -3.61
CA ARG A 69 11.09 4.82 -2.39
C ARG A 69 10.32 5.10 -1.11
N ARG A 70 9.35 6.04 -1.14
CA ARG A 70 8.54 6.35 0.06
C ARG A 70 7.72 5.16 0.56
N THR A 71 7.19 4.30 -0.32
CA THR A 71 6.51 3.07 0.08
C THR A 71 7.48 2.00 0.52
N LEU A 72 8.59 1.81 -0.22
CA LEU A 72 9.62 0.84 0.12
C LEU A 72 10.24 1.15 1.48
N SER A 73 10.62 2.42 1.74
CA SER A 73 11.14 2.84 3.05
C SER A 73 10.14 2.58 4.18
N THR A 74 8.85 2.81 3.92
CA THR A 74 7.80 2.58 4.92
C THR A 74 7.71 1.10 5.30
N VAL A 75 7.60 0.20 4.32
CA VAL A 75 7.41 -1.23 4.63
C VAL A 75 8.70 -1.97 4.92
N ASN A 76 9.87 -1.39 4.65
CA ASN A 76 11.15 -1.93 5.07
C ASN A 76 11.25 -2.06 6.59
N GLU A 77 10.69 -1.12 7.35
CA GLU A 77 10.59 -1.21 8.80
C GLU A 77 9.64 -2.33 9.25
N VAL A 78 8.60 -2.63 8.46
CA VAL A 78 7.74 -3.79 8.71
C VAL A 78 8.52 -5.09 8.50
N VAL A 79 9.29 -5.20 7.40
CA VAL A 79 10.15 -6.39 7.13
C VAL A 79 11.14 -6.62 8.26
N LYS A 80 11.83 -5.56 8.71
CA LYS A 80 12.78 -5.64 9.84
C LYS A 80 12.14 -6.15 11.14
N ALA A 81 10.89 -5.79 11.37
CA ALA A 81 10.15 -6.14 12.57
C ALA A 81 9.48 -7.53 12.50
N GLN A 82 9.42 -8.15 11.30
CA GLN A 82 8.75 -9.44 11.14
C GLN A 82 9.41 -10.57 11.94
N PRO A 83 8.60 -11.42 12.58
CA PRO A 83 9.10 -12.63 13.25
C PRO A 83 9.76 -13.58 12.24
N GLU A 84 10.48 -14.61 12.73
CA GLU A 84 11.26 -15.52 11.90
C GLU A 84 10.44 -16.15 10.76
N ASN A 85 9.17 -16.48 11.03
CA ASN A 85 8.23 -17.09 10.07
C ASN A 85 7.46 -16.07 9.23
N GLY A 86 7.77 -14.77 9.32
CA GLY A 86 7.13 -13.72 8.50
C GLY A 86 7.94 -13.39 7.25
N ALA A 87 7.37 -12.54 6.39
CA ALA A 87 7.99 -12.08 5.14
C ALA A 87 9.34 -11.40 5.37
N LYS A 88 10.36 -11.77 4.60
CA LYS A 88 11.73 -11.24 4.69
C LYS A 88 12.11 -10.31 3.52
N GLU A 89 11.25 -10.22 2.54
CA GLU A 89 11.45 -9.39 1.35
C GLU A 89 10.18 -8.61 1.02
N ILE A 90 10.37 -7.52 0.31
CA ILE A 90 9.30 -6.71 -0.28
C ILE A 90 9.14 -7.14 -1.73
N GLU A 91 7.94 -7.47 -2.14
CA GLU A 91 7.62 -7.76 -3.53
C GLU A 91 7.09 -6.49 -4.21
N ILE A 92 7.84 -5.99 -5.19
CA ILE A 92 7.44 -4.82 -5.97
C ILE A 92 6.39 -5.22 -6.99
N LEU A 93 5.21 -4.60 -6.89
CA LEU A 93 4.16 -4.63 -7.89
C LEU A 93 4.04 -3.23 -8.51
N PRO A 94 4.64 -2.98 -9.69
CA PRO A 94 4.76 -1.63 -10.26
C PRO A 94 3.42 -0.92 -10.46
N SER A 95 2.35 -1.68 -10.69
CA SER A 95 0.99 -1.15 -10.82
C SER A 95 0.41 -0.59 -9.51
N LEU A 96 1.07 -0.73 -8.35
CA LEU A 96 0.71 -0.05 -7.11
C LEU A 96 1.19 1.40 -7.02
N ALA A 97 1.85 1.93 -8.07
CA ALA A 97 2.30 3.33 -8.11
C ALA A 97 1.15 4.33 -7.91
N GLU A 98 1.49 5.54 -7.43
CA GLU A 98 0.50 6.62 -7.23
C GLU A 98 -0.15 7.04 -8.55
N THR A 99 -1.29 7.71 -8.46
CA THR A 99 -1.92 8.37 -9.59
C THR A 99 -1.13 9.62 -9.99
N GLY A 100 -1.15 9.98 -11.27
CA GLY A 100 -0.50 11.20 -11.77
C GLY A 100 1.00 11.10 -12.01
N ILE A 101 1.62 9.94 -11.84
CA ILE A 101 3.07 9.76 -12.11
C ILE A 101 3.38 10.09 -13.57
N SER A 102 4.36 10.99 -13.78
CA SER A 102 4.80 11.46 -15.09
C SER A 102 5.26 10.31 -16.01
N HIS A 103 5.02 10.46 -17.32
CA HIS A 103 5.56 9.53 -18.33
C HIS A 103 7.08 9.58 -18.44
N GLU A 104 7.71 10.66 -17.97
CA GLU A 104 9.16 10.85 -17.97
C GLU A 104 9.85 10.10 -16.82
N TYR A 105 9.07 9.62 -15.82
CA TYR A 105 9.59 8.92 -14.67
C TYR A 105 9.31 7.41 -14.75
N SER A 106 10.37 6.60 -14.76
CA SER A 106 10.28 5.12 -14.80
C SER A 106 10.56 4.45 -13.45
N GLY A 107 10.92 5.23 -12.44
CA GLY A 107 11.43 4.71 -11.16
C GLY A 107 12.92 4.38 -11.21
N PHE A 108 13.46 3.96 -10.09
CA PHE A 108 14.77 3.34 -9.98
C PHE A 108 14.70 1.92 -10.56
N THR A 109 15.83 1.41 -11.03
CA THR A 109 15.94 0.00 -11.44
C THR A 109 15.85 -0.94 -10.25
N LEU A 110 15.51 -2.19 -10.48
CA LEU A 110 15.48 -3.19 -9.42
C LEU A 110 16.85 -3.35 -8.72
N GLU A 111 17.94 -3.26 -9.47
CA GLU A 111 19.31 -3.38 -8.92
C GLU A 111 19.65 -2.20 -8.01
N GLU A 112 19.32 -0.97 -8.42
CA GLU A 112 19.49 0.22 -7.55
C GLU A 112 18.65 0.13 -6.28
N LEU A 113 17.44 -0.39 -6.35
CA LEU A 113 16.59 -0.57 -5.18
C LEU A 113 17.12 -1.65 -4.23
N LYS A 114 17.73 -2.73 -4.73
CA LYS A 114 18.36 -3.79 -3.93
C LYS A 114 19.54 -3.31 -3.09
N GLU A 115 20.18 -2.22 -3.48
CA GLU A 115 21.25 -1.62 -2.66
C GLU A 115 20.75 -1.17 -1.28
N ASN A 116 19.48 -0.80 -1.17
CA ASN A 116 18.91 -0.19 0.02
C ASN A 116 17.76 -0.99 0.65
N TYR A 117 17.13 -1.89 -0.11
CA TYR A 117 15.93 -2.61 0.32
C TYR A 117 16.00 -4.10 -0.04
N PRO A 118 15.45 -4.99 0.81
CA PRO A 118 15.30 -6.40 0.48
C PRO A 118 14.14 -6.59 -0.50
N VAL A 119 14.35 -6.27 -1.77
CA VAL A 119 13.28 -6.24 -2.80
C VAL A 119 13.47 -7.28 -3.89
N LYS A 120 12.35 -7.73 -4.42
CA LYS A 120 12.24 -8.49 -5.67
C LYS A 120 10.98 -8.07 -6.43
N LEU A 121 10.87 -8.44 -7.71
CA LEU A 121 9.59 -8.31 -8.43
C LEU A 121 8.56 -9.29 -7.86
N ALA A 122 7.30 -8.87 -7.86
CA ALA A 122 6.19 -9.74 -7.51
C ALA A 122 6.09 -10.90 -8.49
N GLU A 123 5.65 -12.05 -8.00
CA GLU A 123 5.60 -13.29 -8.78
C GLU A 123 4.81 -13.13 -10.09
N GLY A 124 5.38 -13.59 -11.19
CA GLY A 124 4.77 -13.50 -12.52
C GLY A 124 4.81 -12.11 -13.15
N ILE A 125 5.51 -11.15 -12.54
CA ILE A 125 5.74 -9.82 -13.11
C ILE A 125 7.11 -9.80 -13.78
N GLU A 126 7.12 -9.45 -15.06
CA GLU A 126 8.32 -9.29 -15.86
C GLU A 126 8.35 -7.86 -16.42
N THR A 127 9.24 -7.02 -15.91
CA THR A 127 9.39 -5.63 -16.33
C THR A 127 10.73 -5.07 -15.87
N ASP A 128 11.26 -4.12 -16.63
CA ASP A 128 12.40 -3.28 -16.27
C ASP A 128 11.98 -2.00 -15.52
N ARG A 129 10.68 -1.72 -15.46
CA ARG A 129 10.12 -0.53 -14.81
C ARG A 129 9.50 -0.87 -13.46
N MET A 130 9.98 -0.19 -12.42
CA MET A 130 9.47 -0.37 -11.06
C MET A 130 8.24 0.48 -10.76
N VAL A 131 7.84 1.34 -11.68
CA VAL A 131 6.66 2.23 -11.57
C VAL A 131 5.88 2.25 -12.87
N VAL A 132 4.56 2.26 -12.76
CA VAL A 132 3.67 2.49 -13.89
C VAL A 132 3.32 3.97 -13.94
N SER A 133 3.59 4.61 -15.08
CA SER A 133 3.15 5.99 -15.34
C SER A 133 1.62 6.06 -15.41
N SER A 134 1.05 7.13 -14.89
CA SER A 134 -0.38 7.36 -14.83
C SER A 134 -0.77 8.83 -15.06
N ALA A 135 0.15 9.63 -15.59
CA ALA A 135 -0.14 11.01 -15.95
C ALA A 135 -1.24 11.08 -17.02
N GLY A 136 -2.21 11.97 -16.81
CA GLY A 136 -3.33 12.15 -17.74
C GLY A 136 -4.37 11.03 -17.75
N THR A 137 -4.27 10.05 -16.84
CA THR A 137 -5.30 9.02 -16.69
C THR A 137 -6.44 9.52 -15.79
N ASP A 138 -7.64 9.01 -16.04
CA ASP A 138 -8.84 9.32 -15.26
C ASP A 138 -9.11 8.31 -14.13
N ASP A 139 -10.15 8.56 -13.35
CA ASP A 139 -10.55 7.70 -12.25
C ASP A 139 -11.00 6.31 -12.72
N TYR A 140 -11.59 6.20 -13.90
CA TYR A 140 -12.00 4.90 -14.46
C TYR A 140 -10.79 4.04 -14.80
N TRP A 141 -9.73 4.63 -15.36
CA TRP A 141 -8.48 3.93 -15.61
C TRP A 141 -7.83 3.45 -14.31
N ASN A 142 -7.81 4.30 -13.28
CA ASN A 142 -7.27 3.93 -11.97
C ASN A 142 -8.09 2.83 -11.29
N LEU A 143 -9.42 2.83 -11.44
CA LEU A 143 -10.27 1.74 -10.96
C LEU A 143 -10.04 0.43 -11.73
N GLU A 144 -9.83 0.48 -13.04
CA GLU A 144 -9.52 -0.73 -13.80
C GLU A 144 -8.14 -1.28 -13.42
N ARG A 145 -7.14 -0.41 -13.21
CA ARG A 145 -5.83 -0.79 -12.67
C ARG A 145 -5.98 -1.47 -11.30
N ALA A 146 -6.77 -0.89 -10.40
CA ALA A 146 -7.09 -1.48 -9.10
C ALA A 146 -7.79 -2.83 -9.22
N ASN A 147 -8.71 -2.98 -10.20
CA ASN A 147 -9.37 -4.24 -10.49
C ASN A 147 -8.40 -5.34 -10.92
N GLN A 148 -7.42 -5.02 -11.78
CA GLN A 148 -6.39 -5.97 -12.19
C GLN A 148 -5.50 -6.39 -11.01
N ILE A 149 -5.17 -5.46 -10.11
CA ILE A 149 -4.41 -5.75 -8.89
C ILE A 149 -5.21 -6.70 -7.98
N TRP A 150 -6.49 -6.46 -7.75
CA TRP A 150 -7.32 -7.36 -6.94
C TRP A 150 -7.45 -8.75 -7.58
N LYS A 151 -7.59 -8.82 -8.91
CA LYS A 151 -7.57 -10.12 -9.63
C LYS A 151 -6.25 -10.85 -9.43
N TYR A 152 -5.11 -10.15 -9.54
CA TYR A 152 -3.79 -10.71 -9.30
C TYR A 152 -3.66 -11.24 -7.87
N ILE A 153 -3.99 -10.41 -6.87
CA ILE A 153 -3.93 -10.77 -5.44
C ILE A 153 -4.80 -12.01 -5.15
N ARG A 154 -6.08 -11.97 -5.56
CA ARG A 154 -7.03 -13.06 -5.31
C ARG A 154 -6.71 -14.36 -6.04
N LYS A 155 -6.01 -14.28 -7.16
CA LYS A 155 -5.51 -15.47 -7.88
C LYS A 155 -4.34 -16.12 -7.16
N ARG A 156 -3.47 -15.30 -6.54
CA ARG A 156 -2.23 -15.76 -5.89
C ARG A 156 -2.46 -16.19 -4.45
N PHE A 157 -3.29 -15.48 -3.71
CA PHE A 157 -3.50 -15.65 -2.27
C PHE A 157 -4.95 -16.06 -2.01
N HIS A 158 -5.16 -17.29 -1.55
CA HIS A 158 -6.50 -17.86 -1.35
C HIS A 158 -6.54 -19.05 -0.36
N SER A 159 -5.52 -19.16 0.50
CA SER A 159 -5.34 -20.27 1.46
C SER A 159 -5.23 -19.79 2.91
N GLY A 160 -5.68 -18.58 3.21
CA GLY A 160 -5.67 -17.98 4.55
C GLY A 160 -4.50 -17.03 4.79
N GLU A 161 -3.79 -16.62 3.75
CA GLU A 161 -2.62 -15.77 3.85
C GLU A 161 -2.97 -14.38 4.42
N LYS A 162 -1.96 -13.77 5.05
CA LYS A 162 -1.98 -12.39 5.55
C LYS A 162 -0.96 -11.56 4.79
N ILE A 163 -1.41 -10.55 4.09
CA ILE A 163 -0.52 -9.74 3.27
C ILE A 163 -0.67 -8.25 3.56
N ILE A 164 0.43 -7.49 3.39
CA ILE A 164 0.38 -6.04 3.24
C ILE A 164 0.32 -5.69 1.75
N VAL A 165 -0.48 -4.69 1.42
CA VAL A 165 -0.47 -3.97 0.14
C VAL A 165 -0.17 -2.52 0.43
N ALA A 166 1.06 -2.08 0.16
CA ALA A 166 1.53 -0.74 0.45
C ALA A 166 1.51 0.12 -0.81
N ALA A 167 0.75 1.20 -0.75
CA ALA A 167 0.58 2.13 -1.85
C ALA A 167 0.44 3.59 -1.37
N HIS A 168 -0.38 4.39 -2.01
CA HIS A 168 -0.43 5.84 -1.89
C HIS A 168 -1.86 6.32 -1.62
N GLY A 169 -2.02 7.60 -1.25
CA GLY A 169 -3.30 8.15 -0.86
C GLY A 169 -4.38 7.97 -1.91
N ASN A 170 -4.16 8.54 -3.09
CA ASN A 170 -5.17 8.51 -4.17
C ASN A 170 -5.36 7.10 -4.73
N PHE A 171 -4.27 6.35 -4.91
CA PHE A 171 -4.40 5.00 -5.44
C PHE A 171 -5.03 4.01 -4.45
N ASN A 172 -4.79 4.19 -3.14
CA ASN A 172 -5.50 3.41 -2.11
C ASN A 172 -7.01 3.67 -2.14
N THR A 173 -7.46 4.89 -2.47
CA THR A 173 -8.87 5.18 -2.71
C THR A 173 -9.42 4.31 -3.84
N SER A 174 -8.71 4.19 -4.96
CA SER A 174 -9.13 3.32 -6.07
C SER A 174 -9.16 1.84 -5.66
N LEU A 175 -8.17 1.36 -4.92
CA LEU A 175 -8.15 0.00 -4.37
C LEU A 175 -9.33 -0.24 -3.41
N PHE A 176 -9.61 0.71 -2.53
CA PHE A 176 -10.71 0.65 -1.57
C PHE A 176 -12.07 0.59 -2.28
N LEU A 177 -12.32 1.53 -3.20
CA LEU A 177 -13.56 1.57 -3.97
C LEU A 177 -13.78 0.27 -4.75
N ARG A 178 -12.72 -0.25 -5.35
CA ARG A 178 -12.83 -1.48 -6.13
C ARG A 178 -13.03 -2.71 -5.27
N ALA A 179 -12.41 -2.79 -4.08
CA ALA A 179 -12.66 -3.87 -3.13
C ALA A 179 -14.14 -3.95 -2.74
N LEU A 180 -14.79 -2.80 -2.56
CA LEU A 180 -16.20 -2.70 -2.18
C LEU A 180 -17.16 -2.63 -3.38
N ASN A 181 -16.64 -2.77 -4.61
CA ASN A 181 -17.40 -2.66 -5.86
C ASN A 181 -18.18 -1.34 -6.00
N LEU A 182 -17.55 -0.24 -5.53
CA LEU A 182 -18.11 1.11 -5.62
C LEU A 182 -17.65 1.81 -6.91
N PRO A 183 -18.46 2.74 -7.45
CA PRO A 183 -18.08 3.55 -8.61
C PRO A 183 -17.04 4.62 -8.22
N PRO A 184 -16.32 5.25 -9.19
CA PRO A 184 -15.33 6.28 -8.90
C PRO A 184 -15.93 7.54 -8.26
N GLN A 185 -17.16 7.87 -8.62
CA GLN A 185 -17.88 9.04 -8.11
C GLN A 185 -18.90 8.58 -7.06
N THR A 186 -18.50 8.56 -5.82
CA THR A 186 -19.32 8.07 -4.71
C THR A 186 -20.07 9.17 -3.96
N GLY A 187 -19.67 10.44 -4.17
CA GLY A 187 -20.21 11.58 -3.40
C GLY A 187 -19.60 11.70 -1.98
N PHE A 188 -18.60 10.87 -1.64
CA PHE A 188 -17.83 10.98 -0.41
C PHE A 188 -16.34 10.79 -0.70
N ASP A 189 -15.49 11.37 0.14
CA ASP A 189 -14.05 11.19 0.12
C ASP A 189 -13.61 10.03 1.02
N VAL A 190 -12.54 9.33 0.63
CA VAL A 190 -11.97 8.23 1.39
C VAL A 190 -10.56 8.61 1.83
N ALA A 191 -10.44 9.03 3.08
CA ALA A 191 -9.16 9.45 3.63
C ALA A 191 -8.21 8.26 3.85
N PHE A 192 -6.95 8.44 3.52
CA PHE A 192 -5.84 7.57 3.90
C PHE A 192 -4.74 8.43 4.53
N THR A 193 -4.62 8.39 5.84
CA THR A 193 -3.55 9.05 6.59
C THR A 193 -2.21 8.34 6.35
N ASN A 194 -1.07 9.03 6.48
CA ASN A 194 0.25 8.40 6.36
C ASN A 194 0.38 7.24 7.38
N THR A 195 0.87 6.10 6.93
CA THR A 195 0.96 4.81 7.64
C THR A 195 -0.38 4.25 8.14
N SER A 196 -1.51 4.84 7.79
CA SER A 196 -2.80 4.25 8.16
C SER A 196 -2.97 2.85 7.58
N VAL A 197 -3.70 2.03 8.31
CA VAL A 197 -4.00 0.65 7.96
C VAL A 197 -5.50 0.47 7.76
N THR A 198 -5.87 -0.09 6.61
CA THR A 198 -7.23 -0.54 6.33
C THR A 198 -7.22 -2.05 6.17
N LYS A 199 -8.06 -2.77 6.92
CA LYS A 199 -8.07 -4.23 6.88
C LYS A 199 -9.30 -4.77 6.18
N PHE A 200 -9.07 -5.56 5.13
CA PHE A 200 -10.05 -6.40 4.47
C PHE A 200 -9.83 -7.87 4.79
N VAL A 201 -10.92 -8.62 4.93
CA VAL A 201 -10.93 -10.07 5.02
C VAL A 201 -11.78 -10.61 3.87
N PHE A 202 -11.20 -11.47 3.08
CA PHE A 202 -11.87 -12.15 1.99
C PHE A 202 -12.23 -13.56 2.45
N PHE A 203 -13.46 -13.97 2.18
CA PHE A 203 -13.98 -15.28 2.52
C PHE A 203 -14.11 -16.13 1.28
N LYS A 204 -14.03 -17.44 1.47
CA LYS A 204 -14.45 -18.39 0.45
C LYS A 204 -15.89 -18.09 0.06
N LYS A 205 -16.18 -18.07 -1.24
CA LYS A 205 -17.47 -17.69 -1.80
C LYS A 205 -18.63 -18.37 -1.07
N GLY A 206 -19.55 -17.56 -0.59
CA GLY A 206 -20.77 -18.01 0.11
C GLY A 206 -20.56 -18.45 1.58
N THR A 207 -19.34 -18.32 2.15
CA THR A 207 -19.08 -18.67 3.57
C THR A 207 -19.09 -17.46 4.51
N GLY A 208 -19.14 -16.23 3.99
CA GLY A 208 -19.33 -15.02 4.79
C GLY A 208 -20.66 -15.06 5.56
N ARG A 209 -20.76 -14.28 6.65
CA ARG A 209 -21.89 -14.34 7.59
C ARG A 209 -23.26 -14.18 6.93
N TYR A 210 -23.33 -13.38 5.88
CA TYR A 210 -24.55 -13.10 5.11
C TYR A 210 -24.41 -13.52 3.63
N GLY A 211 -23.49 -14.44 3.33
CA GLY A 211 -23.10 -14.79 1.96
C GLY A 211 -22.09 -13.82 1.36
N ASP A 212 -21.54 -12.91 2.17
CA ASP A 212 -20.56 -11.91 1.74
C ASP A 212 -19.22 -12.57 1.44
N ASP A 213 -18.57 -12.10 0.39
CA ASP A 213 -17.22 -12.57 0.00
C ASP A 213 -16.11 -11.68 0.59
N ILE A 214 -16.45 -10.50 1.14
CA ILE A 214 -15.51 -9.53 1.70
C ILE A 214 -16.08 -8.85 2.94
N LYS A 215 -15.20 -8.53 3.90
CA LYS A 215 -15.51 -7.70 5.06
C LYS A 215 -14.36 -6.72 5.32
N MET A 216 -14.68 -5.46 5.44
CA MET A 216 -13.79 -4.46 6.00
C MET A 216 -13.91 -4.48 7.52
N LEU A 217 -12.81 -4.71 8.24
CA LEU A 217 -12.80 -4.73 9.71
C LEU A 217 -12.57 -3.34 10.29
N TYR A 218 -11.69 -2.56 9.68
CA TYR A 218 -11.43 -1.16 10.02
C TYR A 218 -10.84 -0.43 8.81
N HIS A 219 -10.97 0.88 8.82
CA HIS A 219 -10.44 1.77 7.80
C HIS A 219 -9.66 2.91 8.45
N ASN A 220 -8.57 3.34 7.76
CA ASN A 220 -7.73 4.48 8.14
C ASN A 220 -7.27 4.46 9.61
N GLU A 221 -6.96 3.28 10.13
CA GLU A 221 -6.60 3.07 11.52
C GLU A 221 -5.13 3.47 11.76
N THR A 222 -4.87 4.31 12.78
CA THR A 222 -3.59 4.96 13.09
C THR A 222 -3.20 4.85 14.57
N SER A 223 -3.75 3.91 15.34
CA SER A 223 -3.50 3.79 16.78
C SER A 223 -2.01 3.64 17.15
N HIS A 224 -1.21 3.06 16.25
CA HIS A 224 0.24 2.95 16.44
C HIS A 224 0.96 4.29 16.47
N LEU A 225 0.33 5.36 16.00
CA LEU A 225 0.87 6.73 16.04
C LEU A 225 0.45 7.52 17.28
N ALA A 226 -0.58 7.05 18.01
CA ALA A 226 -1.31 7.85 19.00
C ALA A 226 -0.45 8.41 20.14
N GLN A 227 0.63 7.74 20.53
CA GLN A 227 1.49 8.19 21.62
C GLN A 227 2.46 9.32 21.20
N GLU A 228 2.96 9.26 19.96
CA GLU A 228 3.99 10.21 19.48
C GLU A 228 3.39 11.28 18.57
N PHE A 229 2.32 10.97 17.86
CA PHE A 229 1.65 11.85 16.89
C PHE A 229 0.13 11.90 17.14
N PRO A 230 -0.32 12.38 18.30
CA PRO A 230 -1.75 12.38 18.66
C PRO A 230 -2.60 13.20 17.67
N GLU A 231 -2.02 14.25 17.06
CA GLU A 231 -2.71 15.06 16.05
C GLU A 231 -3.14 14.26 14.81
N VAL A 232 -2.42 13.20 14.47
CA VAL A 232 -2.74 12.35 13.31
C VAL A 232 -3.95 11.46 13.57
N THR A 233 -4.20 11.10 14.82
CA THR A 233 -5.29 10.21 15.19
C THR A 233 -6.65 10.91 15.33
N PHE A 234 -6.66 12.24 15.42
CA PHE A 234 -7.87 13.06 15.58
C PHE A 234 -8.28 13.82 14.31
N MET A 235 -7.53 13.69 13.22
CA MET A 235 -7.90 14.25 11.91
C MET A 235 -8.85 13.30 11.16
N THR A 236 -9.98 12.98 11.80
CA THR A 236 -11.11 12.27 11.20
C THR A 236 -12.30 13.20 11.07
#